data_b52611666f719b83110bac872a3e2f3e
#
_entry.id   b52611666f719b83110bac872a3e2f3e
#
_cell.length_a   1.000
_cell.length_b   1.000
_cell.length_c   1.000
_cell.angle_alpha   90.00
_cell.angle_beta   90.00
_cell.angle_gamma   90.00
#
_symmetry.space_group_name_H-M   'P 1'
#
loop_
_entity.id
_entity.type
_entity.pdbx_description
1 polymer ?
#
loop_
_entity_poly.entity_id
_entity_poly.type
_entity_poly.pdbx_seq_one_letter_code
_entity_poly.pdbx_strand_id
1 'polypeptide(L)'
;MWCVAELDADYIAKLEDVLALYERPYRPTEPVVCLDEKPVSLHADVRPGRPARPGHLAKRDNEYRRCGTANIFAVVEPQAGRHFTRATPDRSAGQFARVIRDVVAAYPAARTIHLVLDNLNIHCEKSLTDHLGERAGRALWRRLTVHYTPKHGSWLNQAEIELSLIARQCLGTRRLAALTHLRSETRAWNTRANRRHTRIRWTFTRKKARVKFGYQRNPSTRSRT
;
A
#
# COMPACT_ATOMS: atom_id res chain seq x y z
N MET A 1 -13.02 20.41 -4.75
CA MET A 1 -13.11 20.16 -6.21
C MET A 1 -12.51 18.78 -6.43
N TRP A 2 -13.29 17.81 -6.88
CA TRP A 2 -12.79 16.49 -7.24
C TRP A 2 -12.04 16.64 -8.57
N CYS A 3 -10.77 16.24 -8.62
CA CYS A 3 -10.09 16.14 -9.90
C CYS A 3 -10.75 15.02 -10.69
N VAL A 4 -11.53 15.36 -11.70
CA VAL A 4 -11.98 14.41 -12.71
C VAL A 4 -10.75 14.02 -13.51
N ALA A 5 -10.35 12.75 -13.46
CA ALA A 5 -9.24 12.28 -14.25
C ALA A 5 -9.60 12.42 -15.72
N GLU A 6 -8.69 13.01 -16.51
CA GLU A 6 -8.80 12.98 -17.96
C GLU A 6 -8.54 11.54 -18.43
N LEU A 7 -9.51 10.96 -19.15
CA LEU A 7 -9.44 9.58 -19.62
C LEU A 7 -8.67 9.53 -20.95
N ASP A 8 -7.42 9.96 -20.91
CA ASP A 8 -6.53 9.85 -22.05
C ASP A 8 -6.08 8.39 -22.33
N ALA A 9 -5.34 8.21 -23.41
CA ALA A 9 -4.87 6.89 -23.82
C ALA A 9 -3.93 6.23 -22.77
N ASP A 10 -3.09 7.03 -22.08
CA ASP A 10 -2.18 6.54 -21.04
C ASP A 10 -2.96 6.10 -19.78
N TYR A 11 -3.96 6.90 -19.38
CA TYR A 11 -4.85 6.53 -18.28
C TYR A 11 -5.55 5.20 -18.55
N ILE A 12 -6.15 5.07 -19.75
CA ILE A 12 -6.87 3.85 -20.13
C ILE A 12 -5.92 2.65 -20.20
N ALA A 13 -4.71 2.81 -20.75
CA ALA A 13 -3.74 1.73 -20.83
C ALA A 13 -3.34 1.21 -19.45
N LYS A 14 -3.00 2.10 -18.49
CA LYS A 14 -2.67 1.74 -17.12
C LYS A 14 -3.85 1.15 -16.35
N LEU A 15 -5.05 1.70 -16.53
CA LEU A 15 -6.29 1.16 -15.97
C LEU A 15 -6.53 -0.28 -16.42
N GLU A 16 -6.45 -0.52 -17.74
CA GLU A 16 -6.67 -1.86 -18.32
C GLU A 16 -5.58 -2.84 -17.87
N ASP A 17 -4.32 -2.42 -17.74
CA ASP A 17 -3.22 -3.24 -17.27
C ASP A 17 -3.44 -3.71 -15.82
N VAL A 18 -3.70 -2.79 -14.90
CA VAL A 18 -3.94 -3.12 -13.49
C VAL A 18 -5.19 -3.99 -13.32
N LEU A 19 -6.29 -3.68 -14.03
CA LEU A 19 -7.51 -4.49 -13.96
C LEU A 19 -7.30 -5.87 -14.58
N ALA A 20 -6.55 -5.99 -15.68
CA ALA A 20 -6.19 -7.27 -16.26
C ALA A 20 -5.42 -8.15 -15.28
N LEU A 21 -4.51 -7.53 -14.52
CA LEU A 21 -3.74 -8.22 -13.48
C LEU A 21 -4.67 -8.76 -12.38
N TYR A 22 -5.62 -7.96 -11.89
CA TYR A 22 -6.56 -8.38 -10.84
C TYR A 22 -7.58 -9.44 -11.28
N GLU A 23 -7.83 -9.54 -12.57
CA GLU A 23 -8.73 -10.59 -13.16
C GLU A 23 -8.01 -11.94 -13.34
N ARG A 24 -6.67 -11.99 -13.17
CA ARG A 24 -5.91 -13.25 -13.32
C ARG A 24 -6.23 -14.22 -12.18
N PRO A 25 -6.28 -15.54 -12.46
CA PRO A 25 -6.31 -16.55 -11.41
C PRO A 25 -5.07 -16.43 -10.50
N TYR A 26 -5.25 -16.74 -9.22
CA TYR A 26 -4.14 -16.75 -8.26
C TYR A 26 -3.04 -17.72 -8.68
N ARG A 27 -1.80 -17.25 -8.68
CA ARG A 27 -0.60 -18.03 -8.98
C ARG A 27 0.48 -17.73 -7.92
N PRO A 28 0.84 -18.70 -7.05
CA PRO A 28 1.85 -18.50 -6.01
C PRO A 28 3.24 -18.12 -6.54
N THR A 29 3.56 -18.55 -7.77
CA THR A 29 4.83 -18.24 -8.44
C THR A 29 4.86 -16.87 -9.12
N GLU A 30 3.72 -16.19 -9.20
CA GLU A 30 3.53 -14.87 -9.79
C GLU A 30 2.58 -14.04 -8.91
N PRO A 31 2.92 -13.82 -7.62
CA PRO A 31 2.03 -13.11 -6.71
C PRO A 31 1.79 -11.67 -7.17
N VAL A 32 0.56 -11.20 -6.95
CA VAL A 32 0.19 -9.80 -7.16
C VAL A 32 0.24 -9.10 -5.82
N VAL A 33 1.12 -8.13 -5.70
CA VAL A 33 1.39 -7.37 -4.47
C VAL A 33 1.09 -5.90 -4.74
N CYS A 34 0.31 -5.26 -3.88
CA CYS A 34 0.03 -3.84 -3.93
C CYS A 34 0.78 -3.14 -2.80
N LEU A 35 1.41 -2.01 -3.09
CA LEU A 35 2.15 -1.21 -2.11
C LEU A 35 1.70 0.24 -2.19
N ASP A 36 1.56 0.85 -1.02
CA ASP A 36 1.25 2.26 -0.87
C ASP A 36 1.74 2.78 0.49
N GLU A 37 1.78 4.08 0.68
CA GLU A 37 2.22 4.70 1.92
C GLU A 37 1.27 5.78 2.45
N LYS A 38 1.28 5.90 3.79
CA LYS A 38 0.48 6.89 4.51
C LYS A 38 1.32 7.59 5.59
N PRO A 39 1.39 8.93 5.56
CA PRO A 39 1.95 9.69 6.68
C PRO A 39 1.03 9.59 7.91
N VAL A 40 1.65 9.53 9.08
CA VAL A 40 0.99 9.46 10.39
C VAL A 40 1.58 10.51 11.30
N SER A 41 0.75 11.43 11.77
CA SER A 41 1.15 12.40 12.79
C SER A 41 1.27 11.73 14.15
N LEU A 42 2.39 11.93 14.82
CA LEU A 42 2.64 11.43 16.17
C LEU A 42 2.19 12.45 17.20
N HIS A 43 1.37 12.01 18.15
CA HIS A 43 0.81 12.86 19.20
C HIS A 43 0.97 12.21 20.58
N ALA A 44 1.33 13.02 21.58
CA ALA A 44 1.30 12.64 22.98
C ALA A 44 0.13 13.33 23.70
N ASP A 45 -0.40 12.68 24.73
CA ASP A 45 -1.32 13.33 25.66
C ASP A 45 -0.56 14.37 26.51
N VAL A 46 -1.15 15.53 26.73
CA VAL A 46 -0.61 16.56 27.65
C VAL A 46 -0.90 16.15 29.08
N ARG A 47 -2.09 15.64 29.34
CA ARG A 47 -2.51 15.12 30.64
C ARG A 47 -2.97 13.67 30.50
N PRO A 48 -2.71 12.81 31.49
CA PRO A 48 -3.17 11.42 31.44
C PRO A 48 -4.70 11.36 31.39
N GLY A 49 -5.22 10.52 30.49
CA GLY A 49 -6.67 10.27 30.42
C GLY A 49 -7.18 9.58 31.67
N ARG A 50 -8.47 9.73 31.95
CA ARG A 50 -9.17 9.01 33.04
C ARG A 50 -9.92 7.83 32.41
N PRO A 51 -9.68 6.59 32.88
CA PRO A 51 -10.41 5.42 32.38
C PRO A 51 -11.88 5.48 32.76
N ALA A 52 -12.71 4.74 32.04
CA ALA A 52 -14.12 4.56 32.39
C ALA A 52 -14.23 3.86 33.76
N ARG A 53 -15.23 4.27 34.55
CA ARG A 53 -15.63 3.65 35.83
C ARG A 53 -17.15 3.56 35.84
N PRO A 54 -17.77 2.69 36.70
CA PRO A 54 -19.21 2.67 36.82
C PRO A 54 -19.80 4.07 37.08
N GLY A 55 -20.75 4.49 36.22
CA GLY A 55 -21.35 5.81 36.25
C GLY A 55 -20.52 6.96 35.64
N HIS A 56 -19.29 6.69 35.19
CA HIS A 56 -18.41 7.70 34.59
C HIS A 56 -17.80 7.22 33.27
N LEU A 57 -18.00 8.00 32.19
CA LEU A 57 -17.36 7.76 30.91
C LEU A 57 -15.84 8.03 30.98
N ALA A 58 -15.08 7.33 30.14
CA ALA A 58 -13.67 7.65 29.94
C ALA A 58 -13.52 9.09 29.47
N LYS A 59 -12.58 9.82 30.07
CA LYS A 59 -12.28 11.21 29.67
C LYS A 59 -10.87 11.29 29.17
N ARG A 60 -10.68 12.02 28.07
CA ARG A 60 -9.39 12.33 27.48
C ARG A 60 -9.30 13.83 27.25
N ASP A 61 -8.14 14.40 27.51
CA ASP A 61 -7.88 15.80 27.23
C ASP A 61 -7.93 16.08 25.72
N ASN A 62 -8.54 17.19 25.31
CA ASN A 62 -8.54 17.64 23.93
C ASN A 62 -7.14 18.13 23.50
N GLU A 63 -6.36 18.64 24.43
CA GLU A 63 -5.01 19.09 24.18
C GLU A 63 -4.07 17.91 23.89
N TYR A 64 -3.18 18.10 22.96
CA TYR A 64 -2.13 17.15 22.63
C TYR A 64 -0.85 17.85 22.23
N ARG A 65 0.27 17.20 22.47
CA ARG A 65 1.58 17.64 21.99
C ARG A 65 1.94 16.91 20.70
N ARG A 66 2.32 17.66 19.68
CA ARG A 66 2.85 17.08 18.43
C ARG A 66 4.25 16.52 18.68
N CYS A 67 4.48 15.27 18.25
CA CYS A 67 5.72 14.53 18.43
C CYS A 67 6.40 14.20 17.09
N GLY A 68 6.03 14.92 16.03
CA GLY A 68 6.56 14.72 14.69
C GLY A 68 5.62 13.90 13.79
N THR A 69 6.19 13.39 12.71
CA THR A 69 5.49 12.57 11.71
C THR A 69 6.28 11.30 11.48
N ALA A 70 5.57 10.20 11.28
CA ALA A 70 6.10 8.94 10.82
C ALA A 70 5.37 8.53 9.53
N ASN A 71 5.75 7.42 8.94
CA ASN A 71 5.09 6.89 7.76
C ASN A 71 4.80 5.40 7.92
N ILE A 72 3.75 4.91 7.29
CA ILE A 72 3.44 3.48 7.16
C ILE A 72 3.50 3.12 5.70
N PHE A 73 4.37 2.18 5.33
CA PHE A 73 4.26 1.43 4.10
C PHE A 73 3.33 0.25 4.34
N ALA A 74 2.25 0.18 3.58
CA ALA A 74 1.32 -0.94 3.56
C ALA A 74 1.56 -1.76 2.29
N VAL A 75 1.81 -3.04 2.47
CA VAL A 75 1.99 -3.99 1.39
C VAL A 75 1.00 -5.11 1.58
N VAL A 76 0.24 -5.44 0.57
CA VAL A 76 -0.75 -6.51 0.62
C VAL A 76 -0.70 -7.38 -0.62
N GLU A 77 -0.78 -8.69 -0.44
CA GLU A 77 -1.11 -9.67 -1.49
C GLU A 77 -2.60 -10.00 -1.37
N PRO A 78 -3.48 -9.33 -2.16
CA PRO A 78 -4.91 -9.36 -1.94
C PRO A 78 -5.53 -10.74 -2.03
N GLN A 79 -5.10 -11.53 -3.03
CA GLN A 79 -5.66 -12.85 -3.29
C GLN A 79 -5.24 -13.91 -2.27
N ALA A 80 -4.04 -13.78 -1.68
CA ALA A 80 -3.57 -14.68 -0.64
C ALA A 80 -3.97 -14.22 0.77
N GLY A 81 -4.33 -12.96 0.96
CA GLY A 81 -4.58 -12.36 2.27
C GLY A 81 -3.29 -12.28 3.11
N ARG A 82 -2.18 -11.91 2.47
CA ARG A 82 -0.90 -11.65 3.15
C ARG A 82 -0.69 -10.16 3.31
N HIS A 83 -0.37 -9.76 4.52
CA HIS A 83 -0.26 -8.37 4.93
C HIS A 83 1.12 -8.08 5.48
N PHE A 84 1.75 -7.00 4.98
CA PHE A 84 3.04 -6.50 5.46
C PHE A 84 2.90 -5.02 5.74
N THR A 85 3.19 -4.60 6.95
CA THR A 85 3.25 -3.18 7.30
C THR A 85 4.61 -2.84 7.85
N ARG A 86 5.14 -1.71 7.42
CA ARG A 86 6.40 -1.19 7.95
C ARG A 86 6.23 0.28 8.34
N ALA A 87 6.30 0.55 9.63
CA ALA A 87 6.36 1.92 10.13
C ALA A 87 7.80 2.45 10.09
N THR A 88 7.97 3.58 9.42
CA THR A 88 9.27 4.22 9.12
C THR A 88 9.26 5.68 9.59
N PRO A 89 10.42 6.30 9.81
CA PRO A 89 10.47 7.72 10.19
C PRO A 89 9.94 8.64 9.08
N ASP A 90 10.09 8.23 7.83
CA ASP A 90 9.73 8.99 6.63
C ASP A 90 9.35 8.07 5.48
N ARG A 91 9.00 8.64 4.32
CA ARG A 91 8.74 7.94 3.05
C ARG A 91 9.84 8.17 2.02
N SER A 92 11.08 8.21 2.44
CA SER A 92 12.22 8.42 1.53
C SER A 92 12.45 7.23 0.60
N ALA A 93 13.18 7.46 -0.49
CA ALA A 93 13.62 6.43 -1.42
C ALA A 93 14.38 5.29 -0.72
N GLY A 94 15.19 5.62 0.31
CA GLY A 94 15.89 4.60 1.10
C GLY A 94 14.95 3.72 1.92
N GLN A 95 13.84 4.26 2.44
CA GLN A 95 12.83 3.42 3.12
C GLN A 95 12.07 2.55 2.12
N PHE A 96 11.70 3.10 0.96
CA PHE A 96 11.10 2.33 -0.13
C PHE A 96 12.01 1.16 -0.55
N ALA A 97 13.30 1.41 -0.79
CA ALA A 97 14.26 0.37 -1.17
C ALA A 97 14.33 -0.77 -0.14
N ARG A 98 14.29 -0.44 1.16
CA ARG A 98 14.24 -1.45 2.24
C ARG A 98 12.93 -2.24 2.23
N VAL A 99 11.81 -1.59 1.99
CA VAL A 99 10.50 -2.27 1.88
C VAL A 99 10.50 -3.22 0.70
N ILE A 100 10.98 -2.81 -0.47
CA ILE A 100 11.09 -3.68 -1.65
C ILE A 100 12.00 -4.89 -1.38
N ARG A 101 13.13 -4.69 -0.71
CA ARG A 101 14.01 -5.80 -0.31
C ARG A 101 13.26 -6.81 0.55
N ASP A 102 12.48 -6.34 1.53
CA ASP A 102 11.71 -7.21 2.42
C ASP A 102 10.58 -7.93 1.66
N VAL A 103 9.93 -7.25 0.71
CA VAL A 103 8.93 -7.86 -0.19
C VAL A 103 9.56 -8.97 -1.02
N VAL A 104 10.68 -8.73 -1.69
CA VAL A 104 11.35 -9.74 -2.52
C VAL A 104 11.78 -10.93 -1.66
N ALA A 105 12.29 -10.69 -0.46
CA ALA A 105 12.69 -11.74 0.47
C ALA A 105 11.49 -12.61 0.94
N ALA A 106 10.28 -12.04 0.99
CA ALA A 106 9.06 -12.77 1.38
C ALA A 106 8.56 -13.74 0.28
N TYR A 107 9.05 -13.62 -0.96
CA TYR A 107 8.66 -14.46 -2.10
C TYR A 107 9.86 -15.08 -2.81
N PRO A 108 10.67 -15.92 -2.12
CA PRO A 108 11.91 -16.48 -2.69
C PRO A 108 11.64 -17.37 -3.91
N ALA A 109 10.53 -18.10 -3.93
CA ALA A 109 10.14 -19.01 -5.01
C ALA A 109 9.36 -18.35 -6.15
N ALA A 110 9.06 -17.05 -6.06
CA ALA A 110 8.34 -16.36 -7.13
C ALA A 110 9.21 -16.22 -8.37
N ARG A 111 8.67 -16.51 -9.54
CA ARG A 111 9.29 -16.24 -10.84
C ARG A 111 9.40 -14.74 -11.08
N THR A 112 8.34 -14.03 -10.81
CA THR A 112 8.26 -12.57 -10.75
C THR A 112 7.21 -12.17 -9.72
N ILE A 113 7.35 -10.97 -9.17
CA ILE A 113 6.37 -10.37 -8.27
C ILE A 113 5.71 -9.23 -9.05
N HIS A 114 4.42 -9.36 -9.36
CA HIS A 114 3.65 -8.27 -9.95
C HIS A 114 3.39 -7.23 -8.87
N LEU A 115 4.05 -6.08 -8.98
CA LEU A 115 3.99 -5.01 -7.98
C LEU A 115 3.16 -3.84 -8.50
N VAL A 116 2.04 -3.55 -7.84
CA VAL A 116 1.18 -2.39 -8.15
C VAL A 116 1.60 -1.22 -7.29
N LEU A 117 1.93 -0.10 -7.93
CA LEU A 117 2.41 1.15 -7.32
C LEU A 117 1.67 2.35 -7.91
N ASP A 118 1.70 3.47 -7.20
CA ASP A 118 1.43 4.78 -7.79
C ASP A 118 2.68 5.35 -8.50
N ASN A 119 2.51 6.48 -9.20
CA ASN A 119 3.59 7.13 -9.96
C ASN A 119 4.44 8.08 -9.09
N LEU A 120 4.68 7.77 -7.83
CA LEU A 120 5.57 8.58 -6.99
C LEU A 120 7.02 8.45 -7.49
N ASN A 121 7.76 9.56 -7.51
CA ASN A 121 9.14 9.62 -8.06
C ASN A 121 10.12 8.63 -7.42
N ILE A 122 9.85 8.20 -6.19
CA ILE A 122 10.68 7.21 -5.48
C ILE A 122 10.37 5.76 -5.89
N HIS A 123 9.27 5.50 -6.62
CA HIS A 123 8.84 4.16 -7.01
C HIS A 123 9.52 3.69 -8.30
N CYS A 124 10.84 3.65 -8.31
CA CYS A 124 11.64 3.32 -9.48
C CYS A 124 12.91 2.53 -9.12
N GLU A 125 13.53 1.93 -10.13
CA GLU A 125 14.79 1.18 -10.00
C GLU A 125 15.91 2.03 -9.38
N LYS A 126 16.00 3.30 -9.76
CA LYS A 126 17.01 4.23 -9.26
C LYS A 126 16.99 4.34 -7.73
N SER A 127 15.82 4.32 -7.10
CA SER A 127 15.72 4.32 -5.64
C SER A 127 16.39 3.12 -4.98
N LEU A 128 16.38 1.97 -5.63
CA LEU A 128 17.02 0.76 -5.13
C LEU A 128 18.54 0.82 -5.37
N THR A 129 18.97 1.22 -6.56
CA THR A 129 20.39 1.29 -6.90
C THR A 129 21.13 2.33 -6.08
N ASP A 130 20.54 3.49 -5.88
CA ASP A 130 21.14 4.57 -5.07
C ASP A 130 21.31 4.17 -3.59
N HIS A 131 20.41 3.35 -3.02
CA HIS A 131 20.41 3.07 -1.59
C HIS A 131 20.94 1.67 -1.21
N LEU A 132 20.96 0.73 -2.14
CA LEU A 132 21.42 -0.66 -1.90
C LEU A 132 22.65 -1.01 -2.72
N GLY A 133 23.12 -0.08 -3.57
CA GLY A 133 24.18 -0.30 -4.54
C GLY A 133 23.67 -0.87 -5.85
N GLU A 134 24.37 -0.56 -6.93
CA GLU A 134 23.99 -0.82 -8.32
C GLU A 134 23.64 -2.31 -8.57
N ARG A 135 24.53 -3.20 -8.17
CA ARG A 135 24.36 -4.65 -8.36
C ARG A 135 23.14 -5.19 -7.60
N ALA A 136 23.03 -4.84 -6.32
CA ALA A 136 21.95 -5.35 -5.48
C ALA A 136 20.59 -4.72 -5.85
N GLY A 137 20.56 -3.41 -6.12
CA GLY A 137 19.34 -2.71 -6.53
C GLY A 137 18.76 -3.27 -7.82
N ARG A 138 19.59 -3.46 -8.86
CA ARG A 138 19.18 -4.08 -10.13
C ARG A 138 18.75 -5.54 -9.96
N ALA A 139 19.43 -6.31 -9.11
CA ALA A 139 19.05 -7.69 -8.86
C ALA A 139 17.67 -7.80 -8.22
N LEU A 140 17.33 -6.91 -7.29
CA LEU A 140 15.99 -6.84 -6.69
C LEU A 140 14.94 -6.37 -7.69
N TRP A 141 15.22 -5.30 -8.47
CA TRP A 141 14.27 -4.75 -9.43
C TRP A 141 13.88 -5.78 -10.50
N ARG A 142 14.82 -6.56 -11.00
CA ARG A 142 14.56 -7.63 -11.98
C ARG A 142 13.61 -8.73 -11.47
N ARG A 143 13.41 -8.85 -10.16
CA ARG A 143 12.42 -9.75 -9.56
C ARG A 143 10.99 -9.22 -9.63
N LEU A 144 10.82 -7.96 -10.07
CA LEU A 144 9.53 -7.26 -10.10
C LEU A 144 9.04 -7.10 -11.53
N THR A 145 7.74 -7.23 -11.72
CA THR A 145 7.02 -6.70 -12.86
C THR A 145 6.13 -5.59 -12.33
N VAL A 146 6.52 -4.33 -12.58
CA VAL A 146 5.87 -3.17 -11.99
C VAL A 146 4.70 -2.73 -12.85
N HIS A 147 3.57 -2.45 -12.19
CA HIS A 147 2.33 -1.94 -12.76
C HIS A 147 1.99 -0.61 -12.07
N TYR A 148 2.03 0.48 -12.82
CA TYR A 148 1.70 1.79 -12.28
C TYR A 148 0.22 2.11 -12.44
N THR A 149 -0.41 2.62 -11.37
CA THR A 149 -1.76 3.17 -11.49
C THR A 149 -1.74 4.44 -12.34
N PRO A 150 -2.82 4.77 -13.06
CA PRO A 150 -2.89 6.02 -13.80
C PRO A 150 -2.88 7.23 -12.84
N LYS A 151 -2.50 8.39 -13.37
CA LYS A 151 -2.54 9.65 -12.62
C LYS A 151 -3.98 9.90 -12.12
N HIS A 152 -4.15 10.24 -10.85
CA HIS A 152 -5.47 10.34 -10.19
C HIS A 152 -6.27 9.03 -10.13
N GLY A 153 -5.62 7.89 -10.36
CA GLY A 153 -6.21 6.56 -10.31
C GLY A 153 -5.74 5.71 -9.12
N SER A 154 -5.30 6.32 -8.01
CA SER A 154 -4.81 5.62 -6.81
C SER A 154 -5.83 4.63 -6.24
N TRP A 155 -7.13 4.88 -6.42
CA TRP A 155 -8.21 3.97 -6.04
C TRP A 155 -8.10 2.56 -6.65
N LEU A 156 -7.34 2.38 -7.73
CA LEU A 156 -7.00 1.08 -8.30
C LEU A 156 -5.98 0.32 -7.47
N ASN A 157 -5.17 1.02 -6.66
CA ASN A 157 -4.21 0.38 -5.78
C ASN A 157 -4.93 -0.23 -4.57
N GLN A 158 -4.98 -1.56 -4.50
CA GLN A 158 -5.67 -2.24 -3.38
C GLN A 158 -4.99 -2.00 -2.03
N ALA A 159 -3.76 -1.50 -1.99
CA ALA A 159 -3.11 -1.08 -0.75
C ALA A 159 -3.81 0.13 -0.08
N GLU A 160 -4.57 0.93 -0.82
CA GLU A 160 -5.45 1.97 -0.24
C GLU A 160 -6.51 1.38 0.70
N ILE A 161 -7.05 0.20 0.37
CA ILE A 161 -7.98 -0.54 1.24
C ILE A 161 -7.25 -0.95 2.52
N GLU A 162 -6.03 -1.44 2.38
CA GLU A 162 -5.17 -1.84 3.49
C GLU A 162 -4.88 -0.67 4.43
N LEU A 163 -4.48 0.49 3.88
CA LEU A 163 -4.26 1.72 4.65
C LEU A 163 -5.52 2.18 5.36
N SER A 164 -6.69 2.06 4.74
CA SER A 164 -7.98 2.35 5.36
C SER A 164 -8.28 1.40 6.53
N LEU A 165 -7.98 0.10 6.39
CA LEU A 165 -8.14 -0.87 7.47
C LEU A 165 -7.18 -0.60 8.63
N ILE A 166 -5.92 -0.30 8.35
CA ILE A 166 -4.92 0.10 9.36
C ILE A 166 -5.39 1.36 10.09
N ALA A 167 -5.85 2.37 9.37
CA ALA A 167 -6.33 3.62 9.96
C ALA A 167 -7.48 3.37 10.94
N ARG A 168 -8.44 2.52 10.60
CA ARG A 168 -9.61 2.23 11.44
C ARG A 168 -9.34 1.23 12.55
N GLN A 169 -8.64 0.13 12.26
CA GLN A 169 -8.50 -1.01 13.17
C GLN A 169 -7.24 -0.96 14.02
N CYS A 170 -6.20 -0.27 13.54
CA CYS A 170 -4.91 -0.16 14.22
C CYS A 170 -4.74 1.20 14.87
N LEU A 171 -4.90 2.29 14.12
CA LEU A 171 -4.67 3.62 14.64
C LEU A 171 -5.89 4.15 15.41
N GLY A 172 -7.08 4.10 14.81
CA GLY A 172 -8.30 4.62 15.43
C GLY A 172 -8.15 6.09 15.85
N THR A 173 -8.64 6.39 17.06
CA THR A 173 -8.50 7.70 17.70
C THR A 173 -7.30 7.79 18.63
N ARG A 174 -6.42 6.81 18.63
CA ARG A 174 -5.28 6.74 19.57
C ARG A 174 -4.23 7.79 19.24
N ARG A 175 -3.56 8.29 20.26
CA ARG A 175 -2.38 9.13 20.12
C ARG A 175 -1.16 8.25 20.33
N LEU A 176 -0.32 8.16 19.32
CA LEU A 176 0.93 7.43 19.35
C LEU A 176 2.07 8.44 19.39
N ALA A 177 2.76 8.52 20.52
CA ALA A 177 3.76 9.55 20.76
C ALA A 177 5.11 9.28 20.08
N ALA A 178 5.38 8.03 19.68
CA ALA A 178 6.68 7.63 19.15
C ALA A 178 6.55 6.59 18.03
N LEU A 179 7.55 6.59 17.13
CA LEU A 179 7.67 5.60 16.06
C LEU A 179 7.74 4.16 16.60
N THR A 180 8.34 3.95 17.77
CA THR A 180 8.41 2.63 18.42
C THR A 180 7.03 2.09 18.76
N HIS A 181 6.13 2.93 19.26
CA HIS A 181 4.74 2.57 19.52
C HIS A 181 4.00 2.26 18.22
N LEU A 182 4.17 3.10 17.19
CA LEU A 182 3.57 2.85 15.87
C LEU A 182 4.02 1.50 15.29
N ARG A 183 5.32 1.18 15.42
CA ARG A 183 5.88 -0.12 14.99
C ARG A 183 5.27 -1.31 15.73
N SER A 184 5.12 -1.19 17.04
CA SER A 184 4.50 -2.24 17.86
C SER A 184 3.06 -2.50 17.44
N GLU A 185 2.27 -1.43 17.29
CA GLU A 185 0.86 -1.51 16.95
C GLU A 185 0.63 -2.05 15.54
N THR A 186 1.39 -1.57 14.55
CA THR A 186 1.28 -2.06 13.17
C THR A 186 1.72 -3.53 13.06
N ARG A 187 2.73 -3.96 13.83
CA ARG A 187 3.16 -5.36 13.90
C ARG A 187 2.06 -6.25 14.49
N ALA A 188 1.44 -5.83 15.60
CA ALA A 188 0.37 -6.57 16.24
C ALA A 188 -0.86 -6.69 15.30
N TRP A 189 -1.21 -5.60 14.62
CA TRP A 189 -2.29 -5.59 13.63
C TRP A 189 -1.97 -6.57 12.47
N ASN A 190 -0.77 -6.49 11.92
CA ASN A 190 -0.27 -7.34 10.83
C ASN A 190 -0.37 -8.83 11.19
N THR A 191 0.10 -9.21 12.40
CA THR A 191 0.00 -10.58 12.90
C THR A 191 -1.44 -11.05 12.94
N ARG A 192 -2.36 -10.21 13.42
CA ARG A 192 -3.80 -10.52 13.50
C ARG A 192 -4.43 -10.66 12.12
N ALA A 193 -4.12 -9.75 11.19
CA ALA A 193 -4.63 -9.77 9.81
C ALA A 193 -4.18 -11.04 9.07
N ASN A 194 -2.89 -11.38 9.19
CA ASN A 194 -2.32 -12.59 8.58
C ASN A 194 -2.93 -13.90 9.16
N ARG A 195 -3.18 -13.95 10.47
CA ARG A 195 -3.87 -15.12 11.09
C ARG A 195 -5.28 -15.33 10.56
N ARG A 196 -5.97 -14.26 10.18
CA ARG A 196 -7.33 -14.30 9.63
C ARG A 196 -7.35 -14.58 8.14
N HIS A 197 -6.21 -14.54 7.45
CA HIS A 197 -6.10 -14.65 5.99
C HIS A 197 -7.12 -13.76 5.27
N THR A 198 -7.22 -12.50 5.69
CA THR A 198 -8.21 -11.55 5.20
C THR A 198 -7.90 -11.20 3.74
N ARG A 199 -8.67 -11.76 2.81
CA ARG A 199 -8.50 -11.52 1.37
C ARG A 199 -9.31 -10.31 0.92
N ILE A 200 -8.79 -9.59 -0.08
CA ILE A 200 -9.56 -8.55 -0.76
C ILE A 200 -10.25 -9.19 -1.97
N ARG A 201 -11.58 -9.10 -2.01
CA ARG A 201 -12.39 -9.56 -3.16
C ARG A 201 -12.64 -8.39 -4.10
N TRP A 202 -11.79 -8.25 -5.10
CA TRP A 202 -11.91 -7.19 -6.09
C TRP A 202 -12.96 -7.59 -7.14
N THR A 203 -13.98 -6.75 -7.30
CA THR A 203 -15.12 -7.04 -8.21
C THR A 203 -15.25 -6.06 -9.36
N PHE A 204 -14.40 -5.03 -9.41
CA PHE A 204 -14.40 -4.06 -10.50
C PHE A 204 -13.49 -4.56 -11.63
N THR A 205 -14.10 -4.94 -12.75
CA THR A 205 -13.44 -5.57 -13.89
C THR A 205 -13.23 -4.58 -15.03
N ARG A 206 -12.38 -4.93 -16.01
CA ARG A 206 -12.23 -4.17 -17.26
C ARG A 206 -13.57 -3.96 -17.97
N LYS A 207 -14.44 -4.98 -18.00
CA LYS A 207 -15.79 -4.84 -18.59
C LYS A 207 -16.60 -3.75 -17.87
N LYS A 208 -16.58 -3.76 -16.53
CA LYS A 208 -17.26 -2.71 -15.74
C LYS A 208 -16.64 -1.33 -15.94
N ALA A 209 -15.31 -1.25 -16.06
CA ALA A 209 -14.61 0.02 -16.32
C ALA A 209 -15.01 0.62 -17.67
N ARG A 210 -15.02 -0.17 -18.74
CA ARG A 210 -15.45 0.27 -20.07
C ARG A 210 -16.86 0.82 -20.08
N VAL A 211 -17.80 0.11 -19.43
CA VAL A 211 -19.18 0.57 -19.29
C VAL A 211 -19.25 1.86 -18.46
N LYS A 212 -18.58 1.89 -17.30
CA LYS A 212 -18.66 3.03 -16.38
C LYS A 212 -18.04 4.31 -16.96
N PHE A 213 -16.94 4.19 -17.69
CA PHE A 213 -16.18 5.31 -18.20
C PHE A 213 -16.43 5.59 -19.71
N GLY A 214 -17.23 4.79 -20.37
CA GLY A 214 -17.68 5.02 -21.75
C GLY A 214 -16.56 4.91 -22.80
N TYR A 215 -15.48 4.13 -22.55
CA TYR A 215 -14.41 3.94 -23.52
C TYR A 215 -14.43 2.56 -24.18
N GLN A 216 -13.90 2.47 -25.40
CA GLN A 216 -13.72 1.22 -26.13
C GLN A 216 -12.30 0.68 -25.98
N ARG A 217 -12.14 -0.63 -26.08
CA ARG A 217 -10.82 -1.27 -26.09
C ARG A 217 -10.04 -0.82 -27.32
N ASN A 218 -8.87 -0.18 -27.12
CA ASN A 218 -7.98 0.13 -28.21
C ASN A 218 -7.33 -1.19 -28.72
N PRO A 219 -7.51 -1.60 -29.99
CA PRO A 219 -7.03 -2.91 -30.47
C PRO A 219 -5.49 -3.03 -30.54
N SER A 220 -4.74 -1.92 -30.38
CA SER A 220 -3.29 -1.89 -30.54
C SER A 220 -2.44 -2.38 -29.34
N THR A 221 -3.04 -2.72 -28.21
CA THR A 221 -2.31 -3.28 -27.06
C THR A 221 -2.39 -4.83 -27.00
N ARG A 222 -2.08 -5.49 -28.10
CA ARG A 222 -1.62 -6.88 -28.01
C ARG A 222 -0.18 -6.84 -27.51
N SER A 223 0.02 -7.08 -26.20
CA SER A 223 1.34 -7.38 -25.68
C SER A 223 1.97 -8.51 -26.51
N ARG A 224 3.10 -8.23 -27.12
CA ARG A 224 3.99 -9.27 -27.64
C ARG A 224 4.37 -10.11 -26.42
N THR A 225 3.92 -11.33 -26.41
CA THR A 225 4.38 -12.43 -25.56
C THR A 225 5.87 -12.65 -25.73
#